data_239bd504c6e7c4dfde79c4e46b36d15a
#
_entry.id   239bd504c6e7c4dfde79c4e46b36d15a
#
_cell.length_a   1.000
_cell.length_b   1.000
_cell.length_c   1.000
_cell.angle_alpha   90.00
_cell.angle_beta   90.00
_cell.angle_gamma   90.00
#
_symmetry.space_group_name_H-M   'P 1'
#
loop_
_entity.id
_entity.type
_entity.pdbx_description
1 polymer ?
#
loop_
_entity_poly.entity_id
_entity_poly.type
_entity_poly.pdbx_seq_one_letter_code
_entity_poly.pdbx_strand_id
1 'polypeptide(L)'
;MARKFQLKSAFSPKGDQPKAIKKLLDGINSGAKYQTLIGVTGSGKTFTLANVIEKSQKPSLIMAPNKTLAAQLYSEMKEFFPENAVEYFVSYYDYYQPEAYVPASDTYIEKDASINEQIEQMRLSATKALLERKDVIIIASVSAIYGLGDPDSYMKMLLHLTVGEVTKQREILSTLSKMQYTRNDVTLIRGHFRVKGEVIDIFPADSEERAIRVEMFDDEVENLSWFDPLTGEKLKSLHRITVYPKTHYVTPKSTILNILDDIKVELAERKKELISQNKLVEDQRLSQRVVLDMEMMRELGYCSGIENY
;
A
#
# COMPACT_ATOMS: atom_id res chain seq x y z
N MET A 1 15.93 -18.81 -5.85
CA MET A 1 16.61 -18.65 -4.55
C MET A 1 16.25 -17.30 -3.98
N ALA A 2 15.98 -17.18 -2.68
CA ALA A 2 15.75 -15.88 -2.05
C ALA A 2 17.01 -15.00 -2.21
N ARG A 3 16.81 -13.74 -2.64
CA ARG A 3 17.92 -12.78 -2.71
C ARG A 3 18.41 -12.49 -1.29
N LYS A 4 19.73 -12.31 -1.14
CA LYS A 4 20.36 -11.92 0.12
C LYS A 4 20.59 -10.41 0.13
N PHE A 5 20.60 -9.81 1.31
CA PHE A 5 21.09 -8.45 1.46
C PHE A 5 22.56 -8.38 1.11
N GLN A 6 22.91 -7.40 0.28
CA GLN A 6 24.29 -7.12 -0.16
C GLN A 6 24.57 -5.63 0.02
N LEU A 7 25.34 -5.31 1.06
CA LEU A 7 25.77 -3.95 1.34
C LEU A 7 26.83 -3.52 0.32
N LYS A 8 26.56 -2.42 -0.38
CA LYS A 8 27.54 -1.74 -1.25
C LYS A 8 27.95 -0.43 -0.60
N SER A 9 29.24 -0.29 -0.27
CA SER A 9 29.78 0.93 0.31
C SER A 9 31.26 1.08 0.00
N ALA A 10 31.69 2.30 -0.25
CA ALA A 10 33.13 2.65 -0.34
C ALA A 10 33.83 2.65 1.03
N PHE A 11 33.04 2.58 2.13
CA PHE A 11 33.55 2.65 3.49
C PHE A 11 33.54 1.28 4.16
N SER A 12 34.45 1.07 5.08
CA SER A 12 34.46 -0.06 6.02
C SER A 12 34.21 0.43 7.44
N PRO A 13 33.59 -0.40 8.30
CA PRO A 13 33.38 -0.03 9.71
C PRO A 13 34.68 0.31 10.42
N LYS A 14 34.76 1.48 11.09
CA LYS A 14 35.92 1.97 11.82
C LYS A 14 35.57 2.40 13.24
N GLY A 15 36.61 2.59 14.07
CA GLY A 15 36.47 2.99 15.46
C GLY A 15 35.64 1.99 16.27
N ASP A 16 34.59 2.45 16.94
CA ASP A 16 33.70 1.60 17.75
C ASP A 16 32.62 0.84 16.94
N GLN A 17 32.47 1.15 15.66
CA GLN A 17 31.42 0.52 14.82
C GLN A 17 31.55 -1.00 14.74
N PRO A 18 32.72 -1.63 14.52
CA PRO A 18 32.83 -3.09 14.51
C PRO A 18 32.36 -3.75 15.80
N LYS A 19 32.69 -3.14 16.95
CA LYS A 19 32.26 -3.61 18.26
C LYS A 19 30.74 -3.47 18.47
N ALA A 20 30.17 -2.35 18.03
CA ALA A 20 28.73 -2.10 18.07
C ALA A 20 27.95 -3.08 17.19
N ILE A 21 28.39 -3.30 15.94
CA ILE A 21 27.81 -4.26 15.01
C ILE A 21 27.79 -5.66 15.62
N LYS A 22 28.95 -6.10 16.18
CA LYS A 22 29.05 -7.42 16.82
C LYS A 22 28.04 -7.55 17.95
N LYS A 23 28.00 -6.59 18.89
CA LYS A 23 27.09 -6.63 20.03
C LYS A 23 25.61 -6.67 19.62
N LEU A 24 25.22 -5.87 18.61
CA LEU A 24 23.86 -5.86 18.10
C LEU A 24 23.48 -7.21 17.47
N LEU A 25 24.39 -7.81 16.71
CA LEU A 25 24.18 -9.14 16.13
C LEU A 25 24.10 -10.23 17.19
N ASP A 26 24.99 -10.21 18.18
CA ASP A 26 24.94 -11.16 19.31
C ASP A 26 23.60 -11.06 20.06
N GLY A 27 23.10 -9.82 20.28
CA GLY A 27 21.79 -9.59 20.86
C GLY A 27 20.63 -10.13 19.98
N ILE A 28 20.67 -9.87 18.65
CA ILE A 28 19.66 -10.41 17.72
C ILE A 28 19.65 -11.95 17.74
N ASN A 29 20.83 -12.56 17.73
CA ASN A 29 20.98 -14.01 17.70
C ASN A 29 20.58 -14.68 19.02
N SER A 30 20.75 -13.98 20.16
CA SER A 30 20.30 -14.44 21.48
C SER A 30 18.81 -14.15 21.76
N GLY A 31 18.09 -13.50 20.83
CA GLY A 31 16.68 -13.20 20.98
C GLY A 31 16.38 -11.98 21.86
N ALA A 32 17.35 -11.08 22.05
CA ALA A 32 17.12 -9.84 22.79
C ALA A 32 16.02 -9.00 22.11
N LYS A 33 14.96 -8.69 22.87
CA LYS A 33 13.82 -7.91 22.38
C LYS A 33 14.17 -6.45 22.08
N TYR A 34 15.03 -5.86 22.91
CA TYR A 34 15.37 -4.44 22.85
C TYR A 34 16.88 -4.28 22.91
N GLN A 35 17.39 -3.38 22.08
CA GLN A 35 18.78 -2.96 22.07
C GLN A 35 18.84 -1.46 21.77
N THR A 36 19.75 -0.74 22.39
CA THR A 36 19.91 0.70 22.17
C THR A 36 21.31 0.99 21.64
N LEU A 37 21.40 1.65 20.47
CA LEU A 37 22.63 2.17 19.90
C LEU A 37 22.71 3.67 20.16
N ILE A 38 23.67 4.08 21.00
CA ILE A 38 23.92 5.50 21.32
C ILE A 38 25.15 5.97 20.56
N GLY A 39 25.05 7.13 19.95
CA GLY A 39 26.16 7.76 19.23
C GLY A 39 25.83 9.19 18.85
N VAL A 40 26.84 10.06 18.81
CA VAL A 40 26.68 11.44 18.39
C VAL A 40 26.26 11.55 16.93
N THR A 41 25.73 12.70 16.51
CA THR A 41 25.43 12.96 15.11
C THR A 41 26.70 12.83 14.27
N GLY A 42 26.59 12.21 13.09
CA GLY A 42 27.74 11.97 12.22
C GLY A 42 28.62 10.76 12.60
N SER A 43 28.31 10.01 13.67
CA SER A 43 29.08 8.81 14.05
C SER A 43 28.86 7.58 13.15
N GLY A 44 28.03 7.69 12.11
CA GLY A 44 27.74 6.60 11.18
C GLY A 44 26.78 5.55 11.73
N LYS A 45 25.78 5.96 12.54
CA LYS A 45 24.74 5.05 13.08
C LYS A 45 23.99 4.33 11.96
N THR A 46 23.61 5.05 10.90
CA THR A 46 22.92 4.47 9.73
C THR A 46 23.76 3.41 9.06
N PHE A 47 25.05 3.67 8.85
CA PHE A 47 26.00 2.70 8.30
C PHE A 47 26.19 1.48 9.22
N THR A 48 26.23 1.70 10.53
CA THR A 48 26.27 0.61 11.53
C THR A 48 25.02 -0.27 11.40
N LEU A 49 23.81 0.32 11.30
CA LEU A 49 22.55 -0.40 11.08
C LEU A 49 22.56 -1.17 9.75
N ALA A 50 23.03 -0.56 8.66
CA ALA A 50 23.13 -1.23 7.37
C ALA A 50 24.00 -2.50 7.45
N ASN A 51 25.13 -2.45 8.14
CA ASN A 51 25.97 -3.62 8.40
C ASN A 51 25.25 -4.69 9.24
N VAL A 52 24.43 -4.30 10.21
CA VAL A 52 23.63 -5.23 11.01
C VAL A 52 22.57 -5.90 10.15
N ILE A 53 21.87 -5.16 9.31
CA ILE A 53 20.86 -5.70 8.38
C ILE A 53 21.52 -6.71 7.42
N GLU A 54 22.60 -6.35 6.78
CA GLU A 54 23.34 -7.27 5.89
C GLU A 54 23.70 -8.57 6.59
N LYS A 55 24.30 -8.48 7.80
CA LYS A 55 24.79 -9.67 8.50
C LYS A 55 23.69 -10.52 9.12
N SER A 56 22.58 -9.90 9.54
CA SER A 56 21.44 -10.61 10.11
C SER A 56 20.57 -11.29 9.05
N GLN A 57 20.57 -10.78 7.82
CA GLN A 57 19.76 -11.26 6.70
C GLN A 57 18.25 -11.30 7.01
N LYS A 58 17.76 -10.41 7.88
CA LYS A 58 16.35 -10.34 8.29
C LYS A 58 15.66 -9.16 7.62
N PRO A 59 14.39 -9.31 7.14
CA PRO A 59 13.58 -8.18 6.74
C PRO A 59 13.54 -7.13 7.85
N SER A 60 13.61 -5.86 7.48
CA SER A 60 13.80 -4.77 8.43
C SER A 60 12.81 -3.65 8.22
N LEU A 61 12.25 -3.15 9.31
CA LEU A 61 11.41 -1.95 9.35
C LEU A 61 12.14 -0.85 10.12
N ILE A 62 12.37 0.27 9.47
CA ILE A 62 13.02 1.46 10.05
C ILE A 62 11.95 2.54 10.24
N MET A 63 11.62 2.85 11.49
CA MET A 63 10.64 3.88 11.83
C MET A 63 11.33 5.22 12.05
N ALA A 64 10.87 6.24 11.33
CA ALA A 64 11.32 7.63 11.47
C ALA A 64 10.22 8.52 12.04
N PRO A 65 10.54 9.56 12.83
CA PRO A 65 9.54 10.41 13.49
C PRO A 65 8.79 11.33 12.53
N ASN A 66 9.32 11.59 11.34
CA ASN A 66 8.69 12.44 10.32
C ASN A 66 9.09 12.06 8.90
N LYS A 67 8.38 12.63 7.90
CA LYS A 67 8.62 12.35 6.47
C LYS A 67 10.03 12.74 6.02
N THR A 68 10.56 13.85 6.48
CA THR A 68 11.88 14.38 6.07
C THR A 68 13.00 13.41 6.46
N LEU A 69 12.99 12.96 7.74
CA LEU A 69 13.99 12.00 8.20
C LEU A 69 13.80 10.63 7.56
N ALA A 70 12.55 10.22 7.32
CA ALA A 70 12.26 9.00 6.58
C ALA A 70 12.83 9.06 5.16
N ALA A 71 12.69 10.19 4.45
CA ALA A 71 13.24 10.37 3.10
C ALA A 71 14.77 10.31 3.09
N GLN A 72 15.43 10.93 4.07
CA GLN A 72 16.89 10.84 4.23
C GLN A 72 17.33 9.39 4.43
N LEU A 73 16.73 8.66 5.38
CA LEU A 73 17.06 7.27 5.65
C LEU A 73 16.78 6.36 4.45
N TYR A 74 15.70 6.63 3.70
CA TYR A 74 15.39 5.93 2.47
C TYR A 74 16.49 6.09 1.43
N SER A 75 16.95 7.33 1.18
CA SER A 75 18.04 7.61 0.25
C SER A 75 19.33 6.91 0.66
N GLU A 76 19.74 7.04 1.93
CA GLU A 76 20.95 6.39 2.46
C GLU A 76 20.87 4.85 2.32
N MET A 77 19.74 4.23 2.68
CA MET A 77 19.56 2.78 2.57
C MET A 77 19.50 2.32 1.12
N LYS A 78 18.92 3.11 0.20
CA LYS A 78 18.90 2.81 -1.23
C LYS A 78 20.32 2.80 -1.84
N GLU A 79 21.18 3.70 -1.39
CA GLU A 79 22.59 3.71 -1.78
C GLU A 79 23.34 2.49 -1.22
N PHE A 80 23.08 2.10 0.03
CA PHE A 80 23.71 0.94 0.65
C PHE A 80 23.23 -0.40 0.07
N PHE A 81 21.97 -0.48 -0.37
CA PHE A 81 21.35 -1.71 -0.85
C PHE A 81 20.68 -1.55 -2.24
N PRO A 82 21.46 -1.19 -3.29
CA PRO A 82 20.90 -0.88 -4.60
C PRO A 82 20.23 -2.08 -5.29
N GLU A 83 20.58 -3.32 -4.91
CA GLU A 83 20.04 -4.56 -5.51
C GLU A 83 18.89 -5.15 -4.67
N ASN A 84 18.64 -4.62 -3.47
CA ASN A 84 17.62 -5.11 -2.57
C ASN A 84 16.37 -4.24 -2.62
N ALA A 85 15.25 -4.73 -2.07
CA ALA A 85 14.04 -3.94 -1.96
C ALA A 85 14.15 -2.97 -0.80
N VAL A 86 14.45 -1.72 -1.09
CA VAL A 86 14.38 -0.61 -0.15
C VAL A 86 13.14 0.20 -0.50
N GLU A 87 12.18 0.25 0.41
CA GLU A 87 10.83 0.77 0.17
C GLU A 87 10.49 1.89 1.13
N TYR A 88 9.63 2.80 0.68
CA TYR A 88 9.23 3.99 1.41
C TYR A 88 7.75 3.96 1.78
N PHE A 89 7.44 4.10 3.07
CA PHE A 89 6.09 3.97 3.57
C PHE A 89 5.74 5.08 4.58
N VAL A 90 5.30 6.23 4.07
CA VAL A 90 4.89 7.40 4.86
C VAL A 90 3.47 7.82 4.51
N SER A 91 2.91 8.81 5.19
CA SER A 91 1.60 9.36 4.82
C SER A 91 1.62 9.92 3.40
N TYR A 92 0.65 9.51 2.58
CA TYR A 92 0.50 9.98 1.19
C TYR A 92 -0.23 11.33 1.08
N TYR A 93 -0.72 11.88 2.20
CA TYR A 93 -1.31 13.22 2.20
C TYR A 93 -0.23 14.30 2.19
N ASP A 94 -0.29 15.21 1.21
CA ASP A 94 0.46 16.46 1.24
C ASP A 94 -0.29 17.53 2.05
N TYR A 95 -1.62 17.46 2.00
CA TYR A 95 -2.54 18.26 2.79
C TYR A 95 -3.70 17.40 3.28
N TYR A 96 -4.15 17.60 4.49
CA TYR A 96 -5.30 16.91 5.06
C TYR A 96 -6.06 17.81 6.03
N GLN A 97 -7.33 18.05 5.72
CA GLN A 97 -8.29 18.66 6.60
C GLN A 97 -9.43 17.67 6.84
N PRO A 98 -9.64 17.20 8.08
CA PRO A 98 -10.75 16.32 8.38
C PRO A 98 -12.09 17.06 8.20
N GLU A 99 -13.11 16.28 7.90
CA GLU A 99 -14.48 16.79 7.92
C GLU A 99 -14.86 17.26 9.33
N ALA A 100 -15.67 18.30 9.41
CA ALA A 100 -16.20 18.82 10.65
C ALA A 100 -17.61 19.37 10.46
N TYR A 101 -18.43 19.27 11.51
CA TYR A 101 -19.72 19.90 11.55
C TYR A 101 -19.79 20.92 12.66
N VAL A 102 -20.19 22.16 12.32
CA VAL A 102 -20.34 23.28 13.27
C VAL A 102 -21.84 23.48 13.53
N PRO A 103 -22.40 22.95 14.63
CA PRO A 103 -23.83 23.00 14.89
C PRO A 103 -24.40 24.42 15.01
N ALA A 104 -23.60 25.34 15.52
CA ALA A 104 -24.02 26.74 15.76
C ALA A 104 -24.39 27.49 14.47
N SER A 105 -23.79 27.12 13.33
CA SER A 105 -24.02 27.75 12.03
C SER A 105 -24.64 26.78 11.01
N ASP A 106 -24.98 25.55 11.42
CA ASP A 106 -25.39 24.44 10.52
C ASP A 106 -24.43 24.30 9.31
N THR A 107 -23.14 24.45 9.57
CA THR A 107 -22.11 24.41 8.52
C THR A 107 -21.39 23.08 8.55
N TYR A 108 -21.42 22.36 7.42
CA TYR A 108 -20.60 21.19 7.21
C TYR A 108 -19.32 21.58 6.45
N ILE A 109 -18.17 21.30 7.05
CA ILE A 109 -16.85 21.48 6.44
C ILE A 109 -16.50 20.11 5.85
N GLU A 110 -16.44 20.03 4.53
CA GLU A 110 -16.07 18.80 3.85
C GLU A 110 -14.60 18.45 4.10
N LYS A 111 -14.31 17.15 4.08
CA LYS A 111 -12.93 16.67 4.05
C LYS A 111 -12.21 17.23 2.84
N ASP A 112 -11.08 17.89 3.06
CA ASP A 112 -10.19 18.35 2.00
C ASP A 112 -8.83 17.65 2.15
N ALA A 113 -8.37 16.98 1.10
CA ALA A 113 -7.12 16.24 1.13
C ALA A 113 -6.45 16.26 -0.24
N SER A 114 -5.17 16.58 -0.24
CA SER A 114 -4.31 16.43 -1.41
C SER A 114 -3.45 15.17 -1.26
N ILE A 115 -3.67 14.22 -2.17
CA ILE A 115 -2.94 12.95 -2.21
C ILE A 115 -1.73 13.09 -3.13
N ASN A 116 -0.57 12.68 -2.63
CA ASN A 116 0.63 12.54 -3.43
C ASN A 116 0.64 11.16 -4.09
N GLU A 117 0.34 11.11 -5.38
CA GLU A 117 0.24 9.86 -6.14
C GLU A 117 1.54 9.06 -6.19
N GLN A 118 2.70 9.72 -6.13
CA GLN A 118 3.99 9.04 -6.10
C GLN A 118 4.21 8.33 -4.76
N ILE A 119 3.88 8.98 -3.65
CA ILE A 119 3.97 8.36 -2.32
C ILE A 119 2.96 7.21 -2.20
N GLU A 120 1.75 7.37 -2.74
CA GLU A 120 0.76 6.29 -2.78
C GLU A 120 1.31 5.07 -3.53
N GLN A 121 1.88 5.27 -4.71
CA GLN A 121 2.53 4.20 -5.49
C GLN A 121 3.67 3.53 -4.71
N MET A 122 4.54 4.30 -4.03
CA MET A 122 5.63 3.75 -3.21
C MET A 122 5.09 2.90 -2.05
N ARG A 123 3.97 3.27 -1.43
CA ARG A 123 3.30 2.48 -0.38
C ARG A 123 2.79 1.14 -0.92
N LEU A 124 2.19 1.13 -2.10
CA LEU A 124 1.73 -0.10 -2.76
C LEU A 124 2.91 -1.00 -3.14
N SER A 125 4.01 -0.40 -3.66
CA SER A 125 5.26 -1.10 -3.92
C SER A 125 5.84 -1.75 -2.67
N ALA A 126 5.83 -1.04 -1.53
CA ALA A 126 6.31 -1.56 -0.25
C ALA A 126 5.49 -2.79 0.20
N THR A 127 4.17 -2.74 0.10
CA THR A 127 3.30 -3.86 0.44
C THR A 127 3.57 -5.06 -0.45
N LYS A 128 3.68 -4.86 -1.77
CA LYS A 128 4.05 -5.91 -2.73
C LYS A 128 5.41 -6.52 -2.42
N ALA A 129 6.42 -5.68 -2.14
CA ALA A 129 7.76 -6.15 -1.81
C ALA A 129 7.77 -7.06 -0.58
N LEU A 130 7.00 -6.72 0.47
CA LEU A 130 6.83 -7.57 1.66
C LEU A 130 6.23 -8.94 1.35
N LEU A 131 5.31 -9.01 0.39
CA LEU A 131 4.63 -10.26 0.03
C LEU A 131 5.48 -11.14 -0.90
N GLU A 132 6.30 -10.53 -1.77
CA GLU A 132 7.07 -11.24 -2.79
C GLU A 132 8.53 -11.54 -2.39
N ARG A 133 9.11 -10.75 -1.48
CA ARG A 133 10.56 -10.75 -1.19
C ARG A 133 10.84 -10.96 0.28
N LYS A 134 12.05 -11.47 0.57
CA LYS A 134 12.59 -11.61 1.93
C LYS A 134 13.69 -10.60 2.23
N ASP A 135 14.28 -10.01 1.20
CA ASP A 135 15.34 -9.00 1.27
C ASP A 135 14.75 -7.59 1.20
N VAL A 136 13.85 -7.26 2.16
CA VAL A 136 13.08 -6.01 2.19
C VAL A 136 13.51 -5.14 3.37
N ILE A 137 13.76 -3.88 3.10
CA ILE A 137 13.95 -2.82 4.10
C ILE A 137 12.84 -1.79 3.86
N ILE A 138 11.98 -1.58 4.84
CA ILE A 138 10.95 -0.55 4.76
C ILE A 138 11.32 0.61 5.66
N ILE A 139 11.34 1.81 5.09
CA ILE A 139 11.49 3.06 5.84
C ILE A 139 10.11 3.69 5.97
N ALA A 140 9.63 3.80 7.20
CA ALA A 140 8.28 4.23 7.50
C ALA A 140 8.23 5.39 8.49
N SER A 141 7.11 6.11 8.47
CA SER A 141 6.70 7.02 9.53
C SER A 141 5.60 6.39 10.39
N VAL A 142 5.12 7.12 11.39
CA VAL A 142 4.00 6.71 12.25
C VAL A 142 2.74 6.30 11.48
N SER A 143 2.57 6.77 10.23
CA SER A 143 1.45 6.38 9.38
C SER A 143 1.39 4.88 9.06
N ALA A 144 2.48 4.14 9.26
CA ALA A 144 2.53 2.69 9.06
C ALA A 144 1.76 1.89 10.13
N ILE A 145 1.41 2.50 11.27
CA ILE A 145 0.67 1.85 12.35
C ILE A 145 -0.84 2.08 12.30
N TYR A 146 -1.32 2.93 11.37
CA TYR A 146 -2.73 3.24 11.21
C TYR A 146 -3.32 2.59 9.96
N GLY A 147 -4.50 2.00 10.12
CA GLY A 147 -5.48 1.59 9.14
C GLY A 147 -4.99 1.22 7.73
N LEU A 148 -4.47 0.02 7.54
CA LEU A 148 -4.12 -0.50 6.22
C LEU A 148 -5.13 -1.55 5.71
N GLY A 149 -6.26 -1.70 6.40
CA GLY A 149 -7.22 -2.75 6.11
C GLY A 149 -6.78 -4.14 6.64
N ASP A 150 -7.56 -5.15 6.31
CA ASP A 150 -7.30 -6.53 6.71
C ASP A 150 -6.33 -7.21 5.72
N PRO A 151 -5.15 -7.70 6.18
CA PRO A 151 -4.19 -8.38 5.31
C PRO A 151 -4.75 -9.62 4.61
N ASP A 152 -5.62 -10.38 5.27
CA ASP A 152 -6.21 -11.60 4.68
C ASP A 152 -7.18 -11.26 3.55
N SER A 153 -7.96 -10.20 3.71
CA SER A 153 -8.84 -9.68 2.65
C SER A 153 -8.04 -9.16 1.47
N TYR A 154 -6.96 -8.42 1.73
CA TYR A 154 -6.05 -7.93 0.69
C TYR A 154 -5.45 -9.07 -0.13
N MET A 155 -4.96 -10.14 0.54
CA MET A 155 -4.39 -11.31 -0.12
C MET A 155 -5.41 -12.08 -0.98
N LYS A 156 -6.69 -12.11 -0.59
CA LYS A 156 -7.77 -12.72 -1.38
C LYS A 156 -8.13 -11.93 -2.64
N MET A 157 -7.73 -10.69 -2.72
CA MET A 157 -8.03 -9.78 -3.83
C MET A 157 -6.89 -9.70 -4.87
N LEU A 158 -5.92 -10.61 -4.84
CA LEU A 158 -4.85 -10.68 -5.83
C LEU A 158 -5.33 -11.34 -7.12
N LEU A 159 -4.91 -10.82 -8.27
CA LEU A 159 -5.10 -11.45 -9.56
C LEU A 159 -3.82 -12.15 -9.99
N HIS A 160 -3.85 -13.48 -10.00
CA HIS A 160 -2.75 -14.31 -10.51
C HIS A 160 -3.07 -14.73 -11.94
N LEU A 161 -2.10 -14.56 -12.84
CA LEU A 161 -2.22 -15.00 -14.23
C LEU A 161 -0.98 -15.81 -14.62
N THR A 162 -1.20 -16.89 -15.34
CA THR A 162 -0.14 -17.79 -15.83
C THR A 162 -0.38 -18.11 -17.29
N VAL A 163 0.66 -18.14 -18.11
CA VAL A 163 0.56 -18.55 -19.52
C VAL A 163 0.07 -20.02 -19.60
N GLY A 164 -0.92 -20.26 -20.44
CA GLY A 164 -1.60 -21.55 -20.58
C GLY A 164 -2.76 -21.77 -19.58
N GLU A 165 -3.06 -20.78 -18.74
CA GLU A 165 -4.20 -20.86 -17.82
C GLU A 165 -5.52 -20.61 -18.56
N VAL A 166 -6.50 -21.49 -18.32
CA VAL A 166 -7.86 -21.34 -18.86
C VAL A 166 -8.68 -20.49 -17.92
N THR A 167 -9.00 -19.27 -18.35
CA THR A 167 -9.81 -18.30 -17.59
C THR A 167 -10.52 -17.36 -18.56
N LYS A 168 -11.78 -17.03 -18.27
CA LYS A 168 -12.54 -16.14 -19.15
C LYS A 168 -12.08 -14.70 -19.00
N GLN A 169 -11.97 -13.97 -20.12
CA GLN A 169 -11.68 -12.54 -20.13
C GLN A 169 -12.56 -11.79 -19.13
N ARG A 170 -13.87 -12.09 -19.10
CA ARG A 170 -14.83 -11.46 -18.19
C ARG A 170 -14.47 -11.65 -16.71
N GLU A 171 -13.88 -12.77 -16.34
CA GLU A 171 -13.47 -13.06 -14.94
C GLU A 171 -12.27 -12.20 -14.55
N ILE A 172 -11.29 -12.05 -15.46
CA ILE A 172 -10.15 -11.12 -15.27
C ILE A 172 -10.66 -9.69 -15.07
N LEU A 173 -11.54 -9.21 -15.97
CA LEU A 173 -12.08 -7.86 -15.89
C LEU A 173 -12.91 -7.63 -14.62
N SER A 174 -13.72 -8.61 -14.21
CA SER A 174 -14.48 -8.55 -12.95
C SER A 174 -13.56 -8.47 -11.74
N THR A 175 -12.45 -9.23 -11.75
CA THR A 175 -11.47 -9.20 -10.67
C THR A 175 -10.76 -7.85 -10.61
N LEU A 176 -10.31 -7.30 -11.73
CA LEU A 176 -9.72 -5.97 -11.80
C LEU A 176 -10.66 -4.88 -11.26
N SER A 177 -11.94 -4.94 -11.61
CA SER A 177 -12.95 -4.01 -11.09
C SER A 177 -13.12 -4.13 -9.57
N LYS A 178 -13.17 -5.35 -9.02
CA LYS A 178 -13.20 -5.59 -7.57
C LYS A 178 -11.94 -5.08 -6.85
N MET A 179 -10.80 -5.13 -7.53
CA MET A 179 -9.52 -4.58 -7.07
C MET A 179 -9.43 -3.04 -7.23
N GLN A 180 -10.55 -2.39 -7.56
CA GLN A 180 -10.67 -0.93 -7.74
C GLN A 180 -9.91 -0.36 -8.95
N TYR A 181 -9.51 -1.20 -9.92
CA TYR A 181 -8.99 -0.71 -11.19
C TYR A 181 -10.09 -0.09 -12.04
N THR A 182 -9.76 1.01 -12.70
CA THR A 182 -10.70 1.74 -13.56
C THR A 182 -10.49 1.34 -15.03
N ARG A 183 -11.56 0.96 -15.73
CA ARG A 183 -11.48 0.75 -17.17
C ARG A 183 -11.40 2.07 -17.91
N ASN A 184 -10.40 2.23 -18.75
CA ASN A 184 -10.27 3.37 -19.64
C ASN A 184 -9.59 2.91 -20.94
N ASP A 185 -10.39 2.77 -21.99
CA ASP A 185 -9.90 2.24 -23.28
C ASP A 185 -9.14 3.30 -24.11
N VAL A 186 -9.16 4.57 -23.68
CA VAL A 186 -8.47 5.69 -24.36
C VAL A 186 -7.10 5.96 -23.74
N THR A 187 -7.06 6.19 -22.43
CA THR A 187 -5.83 6.57 -21.71
C THR A 187 -5.47 5.51 -20.70
N LEU A 188 -4.30 4.90 -20.84
CA LEU A 188 -3.78 3.91 -19.91
C LEU A 188 -2.84 4.60 -18.92
N ILE A 189 -3.34 4.89 -17.73
CA ILE A 189 -2.56 5.45 -16.63
C ILE A 189 -2.53 4.46 -15.44
N ARG A 190 -1.74 4.72 -14.45
CA ARG A 190 -1.58 3.88 -13.26
C ARG A 190 -2.92 3.58 -12.57
N GLY A 191 -3.15 2.32 -12.21
CA GLY A 191 -4.43 1.86 -11.64
C GLY A 191 -5.57 1.76 -12.64
N HIS A 192 -5.26 1.77 -13.96
CA HIS A 192 -6.25 1.57 -15.02
C HIS A 192 -5.95 0.29 -15.81
N PHE A 193 -6.98 -0.18 -16.49
CA PHE A 193 -6.86 -1.20 -17.52
C PHE A 193 -7.68 -0.81 -18.76
N ARG A 194 -7.27 -1.32 -19.90
CA ARG A 194 -8.01 -1.19 -21.17
C ARG A 194 -8.16 -2.54 -21.86
N VAL A 195 -9.15 -2.66 -22.73
CA VAL A 195 -9.44 -3.90 -23.45
C VAL A 195 -9.56 -3.59 -24.94
N LYS A 196 -8.82 -4.33 -25.76
CA LYS A 196 -8.89 -4.25 -27.23
C LYS A 196 -8.95 -5.67 -27.79
N GLY A 197 -10.17 -6.12 -28.10
CA GLY A 197 -10.39 -7.51 -28.53
C GLY A 197 -9.99 -8.49 -27.43
N GLU A 198 -9.07 -9.38 -27.73
CA GLU A 198 -8.55 -10.39 -26.80
C GLU A 198 -7.32 -9.92 -26.00
N VAL A 199 -6.98 -8.64 -26.09
CA VAL A 199 -5.85 -8.04 -25.37
C VAL A 199 -6.34 -7.20 -24.19
N ILE A 200 -5.82 -7.49 -23.01
CA ILE A 200 -6.03 -6.68 -21.80
C ILE A 200 -4.70 -6.05 -21.41
N ASP A 201 -4.64 -4.72 -21.43
CA ASP A 201 -3.51 -3.95 -20.92
C ASP A 201 -3.84 -3.45 -19.52
N ILE A 202 -2.97 -3.72 -18.53
CA ILE A 202 -3.14 -3.35 -17.13
C ILE A 202 -1.94 -2.51 -16.71
N PHE A 203 -2.17 -1.29 -16.20
CA PHE A 203 -1.10 -0.51 -15.58
C PHE A 203 -1.17 -0.65 -14.06
N PRO A 204 -0.32 -1.50 -13.45
CA PRO A 204 -0.37 -1.76 -12.02
C PRO A 204 -0.20 -0.49 -11.18
N ALA A 205 -0.95 -0.38 -10.09
CA ALA A 205 -0.90 0.78 -9.21
C ALA A 205 0.45 0.92 -8.47
N ASP A 206 1.18 -0.18 -8.29
CA ASP A 206 2.51 -0.24 -7.68
C ASP A 206 3.66 -0.01 -8.67
N SER A 207 3.37 0.05 -9.98
CA SER A 207 4.39 0.19 -11.02
C SER A 207 4.64 1.65 -11.37
N GLU A 208 5.90 2.01 -11.60
CA GLU A 208 6.29 3.38 -11.97
C GLU A 208 6.19 3.61 -13.49
N GLU A 209 6.69 2.67 -14.30
CA GLU A 209 6.90 2.89 -15.73
C GLU A 209 6.40 1.76 -16.64
N ARG A 210 5.95 0.64 -16.07
CA ARG A 210 5.67 -0.57 -16.86
C ARG A 210 4.24 -1.03 -16.68
N ALA A 211 3.60 -1.39 -17.81
CA ALA A 211 2.29 -2.00 -17.84
C ALA A 211 2.37 -3.48 -18.23
N ILE A 212 1.36 -4.23 -17.88
CA ILE A 212 1.20 -5.66 -18.19
C ILE A 212 0.29 -5.77 -19.39
N ARG A 213 0.69 -6.58 -20.38
CA ARG A 213 -0.17 -7.02 -21.47
C ARG A 213 -0.50 -8.49 -21.29
N VAL A 214 -1.79 -8.77 -21.30
CA VAL A 214 -2.37 -10.12 -21.32
C VAL A 214 -2.98 -10.32 -22.69
N GLU A 215 -2.44 -11.25 -23.47
CA GLU A 215 -2.98 -11.66 -24.75
C GLU A 215 -3.71 -12.99 -24.55
N MET A 216 -4.97 -13.02 -24.93
CA MET A 216 -5.82 -14.20 -24.78
C MET A 216 -6.11 -14.82 -26.15
N PHE A 217 -6.32 -16.12 -26.17
CA PHE A 217 -6.90 -16.84 -27.29
C PHE A 217 -8.08 -17.65 -26.75
N ASP A 218 -9.30 -17.29 -27.15
CA ASP A 218 -10.53 -17.76 -26.52
C ASP A 218 -10.50 -17.54 -24.99
N ASP A 219 -10.62 -18.61 -24.22
CA ASP A 219 -10.60 -18.62 -22.76
C ASP A 219 -9.21 -18.99 -22.18
N GLU A 220 -8.12 -18.89 -22.95
CA GLU A 220 -6.75 -19.20 -22.51
C GLU A 220 -5.86 -17.97 -22.52
N VAL A 221 -5.01 -17.82 -21.50
CA VAL A 221 -3.94 -16.81 -21.47
C VAL A 221 -2.79 -17.27 -22.34
N GLU A 222 -2.71 -16.77 -23.59
CA GLU A 222 -1.68 -17.18 -24.57
C GLU A 222 -0.32 -16.56 -24.25
N ASN A 223 -0.31 -15.23 -23.95
CA ASN A 223 0.93 -14.52 -23.66
C ASN A 223 0.77 -13.51 -22.53
N LEU A 224 1.85 -13.34 -21.75
CA LEU A 224 2.01 -12.31 -20.73
C LEU A 224 3.29 -11.53 -20.98
N SER A 225 3.24 -10.21 -20.92
CA SER A 225 4.44 -9.38 -21.05
C SER A 225 4.38 -8.07 -20.29
N TRP A 226 5.57 -7.60 -19.87
CA TRP A 226 5.76 -6.20 -19.56
C TRP A 226 5.92 -5.41 -20.84
N PHE A 227 5.31 -4.24 -20.91
CA PHE A 227 5.47 -3.29 -22.00
C PHE A 227 5.52 -1.85 -21.49
N ASP A 228 6.08 -0.95 -22.29
CA ASP A 228 6.08 0.48 -22.05
C ASP A 228 4.70 1.06 -22.45
N PRO A 229 3.92 1.63 -21.51
CA PRO A 229 2.59 2.15 -21.82
C PRO A 229 2.58 3.36 -22.76
N LEU A 230 3.70 4.09 -22.92
CA LEU A 230 3.82 5.23 -23.80
C LEU A 230 4.12 4.81 -25.24
N THR A 231 5.09 3.94 -25.43
CA THR A 231 5.55 3.49 -26.76
C THR A 231 4.80 2.25 -27.26
N GLY A 232 4.25 1.46 -26.33
CA GLY A 232 3.66 0.14 -26.62
C GLY A 232 4.71 -0.95 -26.82
N GLU A 233 6.01 -0.66 -26.65
CA GLU A 233 7.10 -1.60 -26.86
C GLU A 233 7.10 -2.70 -25.82
N LYS A 234 7.24 -3.96 -26.27
CA LYS A 234 7.37 -5.13 -25.39
C LYS A 234 8.74 -5.15 -24.74
N LEU A 235 8.78 -5.04 -23.42
CA LEU A 235 10.01 -5.02 -22.64
C LEU A 235 10.48 -6.42 -22.26
N LYS A 236 9.55 -7.31 -21.86
CA LYS A 236 9.89 -8.66 -21.38
C LYS A 236 8.69 -9.58 -21.41
N SER A 237 8.87 -10.81 -21.90
CA SER A 237 7.89 -11.89 -21.76
C SER A 237 7.89 -12.42 -20.33
N LEU A 238 6.71 -12.81 -19.84
CA LEU A 238 6.48 -13.38 -18.52
C LEU A 238 5.81 -14.74 -18.66
N HIS A 239 6.12 -15.66 -17.74
CA HIS A 239 5.38 -16.91 -17.63
C HIS A 239 4.19 -16.78 -16.67
N ARG A 240 4.36 -15.97 -15.63
CA ARG A 240 3.33 -15.66 -14.63
C ARG A 240 3.47 -14.24 -14.11
N ILE A 241 2.36 -13.67 -13.64
CA ILE A 241 2.32 -12.37 -13.01
C ILE A 241 1.26 -12.33 -11.89
N THR A 242 1.50 -11.54 -10.87
CA THR A 242 0.50 -11.18 -9.86
C THR A 242 0.22 -9.69 -9.98
N VAL A 243 -1.04 -9.32 -10.14
CA VAL A 243 -1.51 -7.94 -10.07
C VAL A 243 -2.06 -7.70 -8.68
N TYR A 244 -1.65 -6.60 -8.07
CA TYR A 244 -2.04 -6.17 -6.72
C TYR A 244 -3.17 -5.15 -6.79
N PRO A 245 -4.03 -5.04 -5.75
CA PRO A 245 -5.10 -4.05 -5.71
C PRO A 245 -4.61 -2.61 -5.91
N LYS A 246 -5.47 -1.77 -6.47
CA LYS A 246 -5.18 -0.34 -6.69
C LYS A 246 -5.01 0.45 -5.39
N THR A 247 -5.58 -0.02 -4.30
CA THR A 247 -5.55 0.61 -2.98
C THR A 247 -5.42 -0.43 -1.88
N HIS A 248 -4.96 -0.04 -0.69
CA HIS A 248 -4.95 -0.91 0.49
C HIS A 248 -6.35 -1.19 1.06
N TYR A 249 -7.33 -0.37 0.69
CA TYR A 249 -8.70 -0.41 1.25
C TYR A 249 -9.67 -1.25 0.41
N VAL A 250 -9.17 -2.30 -0.24
CA VAL A 250 -10.04 -3.26 -0.93
C VAL A 250 -10.59 -4.27 0.07
N THR A 251 -11.90 -4.47 0.01
CA THR A 251 -12.60 -5.38 0.93
C THR A 251 -13.57 -6.25 0.13
N PRO A 252 -13.61 -7.58 0.35
CA PRO A 252 -14.57 -8.45 -0.32
C PRO A 252 -16.00 -8.00 -0.08
N LYS A 253 -16.87 -8.09 -1.11
CA LYS A 253 -18.26 -7.63 -1.03
C LYS A 253 -19.05 -8.28 0.12
N SER A 254 -18.77 -9.55 0.44
CA SER A 254 -19.38 -10.23 1.59
C SER A 254 -19.05 -9.58 2.92
N THR A 255 -17.81 -9.15 3.09
CA THR A 255 -17.35 -8.45 4.31
C THR A 255 -18.03 -7.08 4.42
N ILE A 256 -18.12 -6.34 3.31
CA ILE A 256 -18.82 -5.04 3.28
C ILE A 256 -20.27 -5.20 3.71
N LEU A 257 -20.98 -6.21 3.20
CA LEU A 257 -22.40 -6.43 3.57
C LEU A 257 -22.58 -6.70 5.07
N ASN A 258 -21.67 -7.43 5.68
CA ASN A 258 -21.70 -7.66 7.14
C ASN A 258 -21.45 -6.37 7.92
N ILE A 259 -20.46 -5.59 7.51
CA ILE A 259 -20.13 -4.29 8.15
C ILE A 259 -21.32 -3.31 8.07
N LEU A 260 -22.08 -3.31 6.97
CA LEU A 260 -23.25 -2.44 6.84
C LEU A 260 -24.32 -2.71 7.90
N ASP A 261 -24.45 -3.94 8.36
CA ASP A 261 -25.41 -4.27 9.43
C ASP A 261 -24.90 -3.80 10.81
N ASP A 262 -23.59 -3.90 11.06
CA ASP A 262 -22.97 -3.37 12.27
C ASP A 262 -23.08 -1.84 12.33
N ILE A 263 -22.81 -1.14 11.21
CA ILE A 263 -22.96 0.31 11.09
C ILE A 263 -24.40 0.77 11.39
N LYS A 264 -25.41 0.03 10.94
CA LYS A 264 -26.82 0.36 11.25
C LYS A 264 -27.11 0.29 12.75
N VAL A 265 -26.57 -0.73 13.44
CA VAL A 265 -26.74 -0.90 14.88
C VAL A 265 -26.09 0.26 15.62
N GLU A 266 -24.84 0.58 15.29
CA GLU A 266 -24.10 1.68 15.90
C GLU A 266 -24.76 3.04 15.66
N LEU A 267 -25.24 3.29 14.42
CA LEU A 267 -26.00 4.50 14.10
C LEU A 267 -27.25 4.61 14.94
N ALA A 268 -28.00 3.52 15.11
CA ALA A 268 -29.23 3.51 15.91
C ALA A 268 -28.97 3.83 17.39
N GLU A 269 -27.86 3.36 17.94
CA GLU A 269 -27.45 3.70 19.30
C GLU A 269 -27.02 5.15 19.42
N ARG A 270 -26.20 5.64 18.49
CA ARG A 270 -25.74 7.03 18.49
C ARG A 270 -26.88 8.03 18.32
N LYS A 271 -27.88 7.70 17.49
CA LYS A 271 -29.10 8.50 17.34
C LYS A 271 -29.85 8.66 18.66
N LYS A 272 -30.05 7.58 19.42
CA LYS A 272 -30.71 7.65 20.73
C LYS A 272 -29.94 8.59 21.69
N GLU A 273 -28.62 8.51 21.68
CA GLU A 273 -27.77 9.37 22.50
C GLU A 273 -27.92 10.86 22.10
N LEU A 274 -27.83 11.19 20.80
CA LEU A 274 -27.97 12.56 20.31
C LEU A 274 -29.35 13.13 20.61
N ILE A 275 -30.41 12.36 20.41
CA ILE A 275 -31.78 12.77 20.73
C ILE A 275 -31.93 13.02 22.25
N SER A 276 -31.37 12.16 23.09
CA SER A 276 -31.41 12.34 24.55
C SER A 276 -30.70 13.63 25.04
N GLN A 277 -29.71 14.09 24.26
CA GLN A 277 -28.97 15.34 24.49
C GLN A 277 -29.63 16.54 23.79
N ASN A 278 -30.79 16.39 23.18
CA ASN A 278 -31.48 17.40 22.37
C ASN A 278 -30.66 17.96 21.19
N LYS A 279 -29.78 17.12 20.62
CA LYS A 279 -28.94 17.42 19.45
C LYS A 279 -29.60 16.94 18.17
N LEU A 280 -30.75 17.54 17.83
CA LEU A 280 -31.60 17.06 16.72
C LEU A 280 -31.00 17.31 15.34
N VAL A 281 -30.26 18.41 15.17
CA VAL A 281 -29.63 18.76 13.89
C VAL A 281 -28.44 17.81 13.63
N GLU A 282 -27.64 17.56 14.65
CA GLU A 282 -26.52 16.61 14.59
C GLU A 282 -27.01 15.18 14.28
N ASP A 283 -28.12 14.75 14.89
CA ASP A 283 -28.74 13.46 14.59
C ASP A 283 -29.16 13.36 13.12
N GLN A 284 -29.84 14.39 12.61
CA GLN A 284 -30.29 14.44 11.23
C GLN A 284 -29.11 14.39 10.25
N ARG A 285 -28.08 15.21 10.46
CA ARG A 285 -26.90 15.29 9.58
C ARG A 285 -26.09 14.02 9.59
N LEU A 286 -25.82 13.45 10.77
CA LEU A 286 -25.13 12.17 10.88
C LEU A 286 -25.91 11.07 10.16
N SER A 287 -27.22 10.99 10.37
CA SER A 287 -28.07 9.98 9.72
C SER A 287 -28.05 10.08 8.21
N GLN A 288 -28.17 11.29 7.65
CA GLN A 288 -28.11 11.50 6.21
C GLN A 288 -26.77 11.07 5.63
N ARG A 289 -25.65 11.42 6.29
CA ARG A 289 -24.32 11.07 5.84
C ARG A 289 -24.08 9.57 5.88
N VAL A 290 -24.35 8.92 6.99
CA VAL A 290 -24.11 7.47 7.15
C VAL A 290 -24.97 6.64 6.18
N VAL A 291 -26.25 7.05 5.93
CA VAL A 291 -27.09 6.36 4.95
C VAL A 291 -26.50 6.47 3.55
N LEU A 292 -26.04 7.65 3.12
CA LEU A 292 -25.39 7.83 1.83
C LEU A 292 -24.13 6.99 1.71
N ASP A 293 -23.28 7.00 2.74
CA ASP A 293 -22.04 6.23 2.75
C ASP A 293 -22.30 4.70 2.68
N MET A 294 -23.34 4.21 3.39
CA MET A 294 -23.77 2.80 3.29
C MET A 294 -24.25 2.42 1.88
N GLU A 295 -24.98 3.31 1.19
CA GLU A 295 -25.40 3.08 -0.19
C GLU A 295 -24.21 3.02 -1.13
N MET A 296 -23.27 3.96 -1.01
CA MET A 296 -22.01 3.94 -1.79
C MET A 296 -21.18 2.68 -1.54
N MET A 297 -21.02 2.27 -0.29
CA MET A 297 -20.31 1.03 0.05
C MET A 297 -20.99 -0.21 -0.55
N ARG A 298 -22.33 -0.25 -0.55
CA ARG A 298 -23.08 -1.38 -1.12
C ARG A 298 -22.93 -1.48 -2.63
N GLU A 299 -23.02 -0.36 -3.35
CA GLU A 299 -23.02 -0.32 -4.81
C GLU A 299 -21.60 -0.30 -5.39
N LEU A 300 -20.72 0.53 -4.85
CA LEU A 300 -19.37 0.77 -5.36
C LEU A 300 -18.28 -0.01 -4.61
N GLY A 301 -18.57 -0.53 -3.42
CA GLY A 301 -17.56 -1.14 -2.53
C GLY A 301 -16.68 -0.12 -1.82
N TYR A 302 -17.03 1.16 -1.86
CA TYR A 302 -16.23 2.27 -1.34
C TYR A 302 -17.12 3.48 -1.05
N CYS A 303 -16.71 4.31 -0.05
CA CYS A 303 -17.26 5.65 0.17
C CYS A 303 -16.14 6.64 0.52
N SER A 304 -16.41 7.94 0.36
CA SER A 304 -15.50 8.98 0.83
C SER A 304 -15.46 8.99 2.35
N GLY A 305 -14.25 8.87 2.94
CA GLY A 305 -14.10 8.75 4.39
C GLY A 305 -14.31 7.33 4.93
N ILE A 306 -14.08 6.30 4.10
CA ILE A 306 -14.23 4.88 4.50
C ILE A 306 -13.37 4.52 5.73
N GLU A 307 -12.33 5.26 5.99
CA GLU A 307 -11.49 5.13 7.18
C GLU A 307 -12.21 5.48 8.51
N ASN A 308 -13.42 6.03 8.44
CA ASN A 308 -14.25 6.36 9.60
C ASN A 308 -15.13 5.18 10.05
N TYR A 309 -15.11 4.07 9.30
CA TYR A 309 -15.90 2.85 9.53
C TYR A 309 -15.00 1.61 9.83
#